data_b99afde909fac0f1ad89a94becc988b3
#
_entry.id   b99afde909fac0f1ad89a94becc988b3
#
_cell.length_a   1.000
_cell.length_b   1.000
_cell.length_c   1.000
_cell.angle_alpha   90.00
_cell.angle_beta   90.00
_cell.angle_gamma   90.00
#
_symmetry.space_group_name_H-M   'P 1'
#
loop_
_entity.id
_entity.type
_entity.pdbx_description
1 polymer ?
#
loop_
_entity_poly.entity_id
_entity_poly.type
_entity_poly.pdbx_seq_one_letter_code
_entity_poly.pdbx_strand_id
1 'polypeptide(L)'
;KNASGHYLVCSTVGEDGLIRRSQDVYLSAERNFDVKEGTDLRAAVMLDRAAFNPGETVKYKAVLYKCLSDGTVMVMPAGQKVTVRLRDRSLDVLAEKELMTNEFGSVAGEFVLDGIRRNGCHSISVHFGDKLVGFAELTVDEFVLPTFDVAFETSEKVFLPGDIIEVKGKVNSYSGHSLTSAAMTAKVTIGERMVKEETLAIGPDGSFGIEFLDAPDGDYAYSPYKIEVKVTDLTGETLSFFHYQYVMRQPSLSVELENHAYGSFRLAGENHNAGKLLSDETARISFGVSYPGGGDGSLPYIPLKYSLMKDGSAVLEGEIMSGETADVDFSGLASGLYKLVAEVVLVNARGEKIEGKKELVIVKVRDDDKNVDGDFENIFRVSDDDVPELQIGAGCGPVWAVIELYGDKGQRLAAEILHLDKGEMTTVRYDYKADYPDALVLDVLYFGDSECHTYSHT
;
A
#
# COMPACT_ATOMS: atom_id res chain seq x y z
N LYS A 1 -24.35 6.75 -26.16
CA LYS A 1 -24.54 8.12 -25.65
C LYS A 1 -23.79 8.27 -24.37
N ASN A 2 -22.82 9.16 -24.38
CA ASN A 2 -21.75 9.31 -23.40
C ASN A 2 -22.27 9.72 -22.02
N ALA A 3 -21.70 9.14 -20.97
CA ALA A 3 -21.87 9.61 -19.62
C ALA A 3 -21.41 11.07 -19.55
N SER A 4 -22.35 11.98 -19.42
CA SER A 4 -22.06 13.40 -19.22
C SER A 4 -21.70 13.59 -17.75
N GLY A 5 -20.43 13.92 -17.47
CA GLY A 5 -20.04 14.42 -16.17
C GLY A 5 -20.78 15.70 -15.83
N HIS A 6 -21.09 15.91 -14.57
CA HIS A 6 -21.65 17.16 -14.09
C HIS A 6 -20.52 18.10 -13.66
N TYR A 7 -20.62 19.36 -14.02
CA TYR A 7 -19.66 20.39 -13.60
C TYR A 7 -20.38 21.39 -12.69
N LEU A 8 -19.80 21.67 -11.54
CA LEU A 8 -20.19 22.80 -10.73
C LEU A 8 -19.38 24.01 -11.18
N VAL A 9 -20.08 25.07 -11.57
CA VAL A 9 -19.47 26.32 -11.95
C VAL A 9 -19.99 27.40 -11.02
N CYS A 10 -19.10 27.99 -10.23
CA CYS A 10 -19.43 29.14 -9.41
C CYS A 10 -19.09 30.43 -10.18
N SER A 11 -19.98 31.40 -10.20
CA SER A 11 -19.71 32.72 -10.77
C SER A 11 -20.08 33.79 -9.76
N THR A 12 -19.22 34.77 -9.59
CA THR A 12 -19.48 35.96 -8.76
C THR A 12 -19.49 37.19 -9.69
N VAL A 13 -20.34 38.16 -9.38
CA VAL A 13 -20.34 39.48 -10.04
C VAL A 13 -19.57 40.43 -9.13
N GLY A 14 -18.39 40.88 -9.56
CA GLY A 14 -17.63 41.88 -8.84
C GLY A 14 -18.31 43.25 -8.79
N GLU A 15 -17.88 44.13 -7.91
CA GLU A 15 -18.37 45.52 -7.84
C GLU A 15 -18.15 46.30 -9.15
N ASP A 16 -17.22 45.85 -10.00
CA ASP A 16 -16.93 46.32 -11.33
C ASP A 16 -17.92 45.81 -12.39
N GLY A 17 -18.90 44.99 -12.00
CA GLY A 17 -19.89 44.38 -12.88
C GLY A 17 -19.34 43.23 -13.75
N LEU A 18 -18.06 42.82 -13.56
CA LEU A 18 -17.47 41.71 -14.28
C LEU A 18 -17.85 40.38 -13.61
N ILE A 19 -18.26 39.41 -14.44
CA ILE A 19 -18.54 38.05 -14.00
C ILE A 19 -17.19 37.31 -13.90
N ARG A 20 -16.80 36.94 -12.68
CA ARG A 20 -15.67 36.07 -12.41
C ARG A 20 -16.19 34.65 -12.22
N ARG A 21 -15.67 33.74 -13.01
CA ARG A 21 -16.07 32.33 -13.04
C ARG A 21 -14.96 31.48 -12.41
N SER A 22 -15.32 30.57 -11.53
CA SER A 22 -14.38 29.56 -11.03
C SER A 22 -13.96 28.61 -12.15
N GLN A 23 -12.87 27.88 -11.97
CA GLN A 23 -12.63 26.68 -12.77
C GLN A 23 -13.83 25.73 -12.61
N ASP A 24 -14.16 25.02 -13.69
CA ASP A 24 -15.22 24.02 -13.67
C ASP A 24 -14.80 22.88 -12.73
N VAL A 25 -15.44 22.74 -11.58
CA VAL A 25 -15.24 21.61 -10.70
C VAL A 25 -15.97 20.42 -11.30
N TYR A 26 -15.21 19.43 -11.78
CA TYR A 26 -15.77 18.19 -12.29
C TYR A 26 -16.30 17.38 -11.10
N LEU A 27 -17.61 17.33 -10.99
CA LEU A 27 -18.26 16.37 -10.12
C LEU A 27 -18.22 15.03 -10.83
N SER A 28 -17.17 14.23 -10.56
CA SER A 28 -17.20 12.86 -11.02
C SER A 28 -18.36 12.17 -10.31
N ALA A 29 -19.40 11.87 -11.04
CA ALA A 29 -20.45 10.93 -10.63
C ALA A 29 -19.89 9.48 -10.52
N GLU A 30 -18.59 9.34 -10.61
CA GLU A 30 -17.82 8.12 -10.40
C GLU A 30 -17.29 7.97 -8.96
N ARG A 31 -18.02 8.33 -7.95
CA ARG A 31 -18.30 7.29 -6.98
C ARG A 31 -19.34 6.43 -7.68
N ASN A 32 -18.89 5.37 -8.28
CA ASN A 32 -19.72 4.29 -8.76
C ASN A 32 -20.48 3.69 -7.56
N PHE A 33 -21.41 4.42 -7.03
CA PHE A 33 -22.66 3.84 -6.64
C PHE A 33 -23.40 3.57 -7.97
N ASP A 34 -22.84 2.71 -8.81
CA ASP A 34 -23.64 1.88 -9.65
C ASP A 34 -24.49 1.03 -8.68
N VAL A 35 -25.45 1.66 -8.07
CA VAL A 35 -26.69 1.04 -7.68
C VAL A 35 -27.34 0.69 -9.02
N LYS A 36 -26.69 -0.26 -9.74
CA LYS A 36 -27.44 -1.09 -10.66
C LYS A 36 -28.53 -1.68 -9.79
N GLU A 37 -29.76 -1.33 -10.05
CA GLU A 37 -30.88 -2.19 -9.74
C GLU A 37 -30.60 -3.56 -10.38
N GLY A 38 -29.71 -4.31 -9.76
CA GLY A 38 -29.23 -5.60 -10.20
C GLY A 38 -28.60 -6.27 -9.01
N THR A 39 -29.35 -7.15 -8.40
CA THR A 39 -28.83 -8.11 -7.44
C THR A 39 -27.56 -8.74 -7.99
N ASP A 40 -26.41 -8.46 -7.37
CA ASP A 40 -25.15 -9.07 -7.75
C ASP A 40 -25.17 -10.53 -7.27
N LEU A 41 -25.34 -11.43 -8.23
CA LEU A 41 -25.36 -12.88 -7.95
C LEU A 41 -23.91 -13.37 -7.89
N ARG A 42 -23.55 -13.97 -6.76
CA ARG A 42 -22.24 -14.54 -6.46
C ARG A 42 -22.34 -15.99 -6.00
N ALA A 43 -21.22 -16.71 -6.06
CA ALA A 43 -21.08 -18.02 -5.43
C ALA A 43 -19.80 -18.06 -4.59
N ALA A 44 -19.93 -18.50 -3.34
CA ALA A 44 -18.81 -18.90 -2.51
C ALA A 44 -18.49 -20.36 -2.82
N VAL A 45 -17.33 -20.64 -3.37
CA VAL A 45 -16.86 -21.98 -3.76
C VAL A 45 -15.83 -22.47 -2.76
N MET A 46 -16.06 -23.65 -2.21
CA MET A 46 -15.19 -24.30 -1.23
C MET A 46 -14.75 -25.65 -1.78
N LEU A 47 -13.48 -25.97 -1.58
CA LEU A 47 -12.86 -27.26 -1.93
C LEU A 47 -12.52 -28.01 -0.65
N ASP A 48 -12.42 -29.33 -0.73
CA ASP A 48 -11.95 -30.16 0.40
C ASP A 48 -10.47 -29.96 0.71
N ARG A 49 -9.67 -29.54 -0.28
CA ARG A 49 -8.26 -29.14 -0.15
C ARG A 49 -7.82 -28.31 -1.37
N ALA A 50 -6.64 -27.68 -1.28
CA ALA A 50 -6.13 -26.81 -2.34
C ALA A 50 -5.13 -27.52 -3.28
N ALA A 51 -4.59 -28.69 -2.90
CA ALA A 51 -3.57 -29.40 -3.65
C ALA A 51 -3.91 -30.88 -3.83
N PHE A 52 -3.67 -31.40 -5.01
CA PHE A 52 -4.05 -32.75 -5.43
C PHE A 52 -2.97 -33.36 -6.33
N ASN A 53 -2.83 -34.68 -6.25
CA ASN A 53 -2.10 -35.43 -7.28
C ASN A 53 -2.99 -35.71 -8.51
N PRO A 54 -2.39 -35.88 -9.70
CA PRO A 54 -3.13 -36.37 -10.87
C PRO A 54 -3.86 -37.70 -10.54
N GLY A 55 -5.10 -37.80 -11.00
CA GLY A 55 -5.97 -38.96 -10.72
C GLY A 55 -6.74 -38.93 -9.41
N GLU A 56 -6.44 -37.99 -8.52
CA GLU A 56 -7.26 -37.80 -7.31
C GLU A 56 -8.61 -37.16 -7.60
N THR A 57 -9.49 -37.19 -6.62
CA THR A 57 -10.83 -36.60 -6.72
C THR A 57 -10.92 -35.34 -5.88
N VAL A 58 -11.21 -34.19 -6.50
CA VAL A 58 -11.54 -32.96 -5.82
C VAL A 58 -13.04 -32.92 -5.51
N LYS A 59 -13.39 -32.63 -4.25
CA LYS A 59 -14.76 -32.40 -3.82
C LYS A 59 -14.98 -30.90 -3.64
N TYR A 60 -16.14 -30.44 -4.08
CA TYR A 60 -16.50 -29.03 -3.96
C TYR A 60 -17.90 -28.84 -3.43
N LYS A 61 -18.11 -27.69 -2.81
CA LYS A 61 -19.42 -27.14 -2.45
C LYS A 61 -19.46 -25.67 -2.86
N ALA A 62 -20.53 -25.25 -3.49
CA ALA A 62 -20.77 -23.85 -3.82
C ALA A 62 -22.09 -23.39 -3.22
N VAL A 63 -22.10 -22.21 -2.61
CA VAL A 63 -23.30 -21.54 -2.10
C VAL A 63 -23.54 -20.31 -2.95
N LEU A 64 -24.69 -20.24 -3.61
CA LEU A 64 -25.08 -19.11 -4.44
C LEU A 64 -25.92 -18.13 -3.61
N TYR A 65 -25.59 -16.86 -3.71
CA TYR A 65 -26.27 -15.80 -2.98
C TYR A 65 -26.34 -14.50 -3.80
N LYS A 66 -27.30 -13.68 -3.46
CA LYS A 66 -27.48 -12.33 -4.00
C LYS A 66 -27.09 -11.32 -2.94
N CYS A 67 -26.27 -10.35 -3.34
CA CYS A 67 -26.05 -9.14 -2.53
C CYS A 67 -27.04 -8.07 -3.02
N LEU A 68 -27.86 -7.57 -2.11
CA LEU A 68 -28.77 -6.45 -2.36
C LEU A 68 -28.06 -5.11 -2.15
N SER A 69 -28.62 -4.05 -2.69
CA SER A 69 -28.06 -2.69 -2.60
C SER A 69 -27.97 -2.14 -1.16
N ASP A 70 -28.78 -2.69 -0.24
CA ASP A 70 -28.77 -2.37 1.19
C ASP A 70 -27.76 -3.18 2.01
N GLY A 71 -26.91 -3.98 1.35
CA GLY A 71 -25.95 -4.88 2.00
C GLY A 71 -26.53 -6.22 2.48
N THR A 72 -27.83 -6.44 2.33
CA THR A 72 -28.46 -7.72 2.69
C THR A 72 -27.99 -8.83 1.77
N VAL A 73 -27.68 -9.99 2.33
CA VAL A 73 -27.29 -11.20 1.59
C VAL A 73 -28.43 -12.22 1.65
N MET A 74 -28.86 -12.68 0.49
CA MET A 74 -29.91 -13.70 0.35
C MET A 74 -29.40 -14.90 -0.42
N VAL A 75 -29.54 -16.10 0.13
CA VAL A 75 -29.23 -17.34 -0.61
C VAL A 75 -30.21 -17.57 -1.75
N MET A 76 -29.73 -18.23 -2.80
CA MET A 76 -30.59 -18.58 -3.93
C MET A 76 -31.64 -19.64 -3.53
N PRO A 77 -32.87 -19.56 -4.04
CA PRO A 77 -33.89 -20.57 -3.77
C PRO A 77 -33.46 -21.94 -4.35
N ALA A 78 -34.09 -23.00 -3.84
CA ALA A 78 -33.94 -24.35 -4.39
C ALA A 78 -34.39 -24.44 -5.85
N GLY A 79 -33.86 -25.41 -6.59
CA GLY A 79 -34.26 -25.70 -7.95
C GLY A 79 -33.70 -24.77 -9.03
N GLN A 80 -32.66 -23.99 -8.73
CA GLN A 80 -31.98 -23.17 -9.73
C GLN A 80 -30.90 -23.99 -10.43
N LYS A 81 -30.91 -23.97 -11.77
CA LYS A 81 -29.91 -24.68 -12.58
C LYS A 81 -28.56 -23.93 -12.56
N VAL A 82 -27.51 -24.66 -12.25
CA VAL A 82 -26.15 -24.17 -12.13
C VAL A 82 -25.20 -25.08 -12.89
N THR A 83 -24.27 -24.50 -13.62
CA THR A 83 -23.22 -25.23 -14.32
C THR A 83 -21.89 -25.07 -13.56
N VAL A 84 -21.26 -26.18 -13.20
CA VAL A 84 -19.97 -26.21 -12.54
C VAL A 84 -18.94 -26.82 -13.49
N ARG A 85 -17.81 -26.11 -13.69
CA ARG A 85 -16.75 -26.48 -14.64
C ARG A 85 -15.41 -26.64 -13.94
N LEU A 86 -14.72 -27.72 -14.25
CA LEU A 86 -13.29 -27.85 -13.98
C LEU A 86 -12.52 -27.28 -15.18
N ARG A 87 -11.59 -26.35 -14.91
CA ARG A 87 -10.79 -25.69 -15.95
C ARG A 87 -9.31 -25.82 -15.67
N ASP A 88 -8.50 -25.86 -16.72
CA ASP A 88 -7.05 -25.77 -16.63
C ASP A 88 -6.57 -24.31 -16.54
N ARG A 89 -5.24 -24.12 -16.45
CA ARG A 89 -4.60 -22.80 -16.42
C ARG A 89 -4.90 -21.93 -17.65
N SER A 90 -5.20 -22.55 -18.79
CA SER A 90 -5.57 -21.85 -20.04
C SER A 90 -7.04 -21.51 -20.10
N LEU A 91 -7.81 -21.81 -19.04
CA LEU A 91 -9.26 -21.68 -18.92
C LEU A 91 -10.05 -22.64 -19.82
N ASP A 92 -9.40 -23.65 -20.40
CA ASP A 92 -10.06 -24.72 -21.14
C ASP A 92 -10.91 -25.58 -20.19
N VAL A 93 -12.11 -25.94 -20.62
CA VAL A 93 -13.03 -26.76 -19.82
C VAL A 93 -12.61 -28.23 -19.95
N LEU A 94 -12.17 -28.83 -18.84
CA LEU A 94 -11.79 -30.23 -18.75
C LEU A 94 -12.99 -31.12 -18.44
N ALA A 95 -13.91 -30.64 -17.59
CA ALA A 95 -15.14 -31.34 -17.23
C ALA A 95 -16.23 -30.35 -16.82
N GLU A 96 -17.49 -30.76 -17.00
CA GLU A 96 -18.65 -29.94 -16.68
C GLU A 96 -19.74 -30.78 -16.05
N LYS A 97 -20.46 -30.21 -15.06
CA LYS A 97 -21.67 -30.79 -14.45
C LYS A 97 -22.77 -29.75 -14.30
N GLU A 98 -24.00 -30.15 -14.65
CA GLU A 98 -25.20 -29.35 -14.37
C GLU A 98 -25.86 -29.86 -13.08
N LEU A 99 -26.11 -28.96 -12.16
CA LEU A 99 -26.63 -29.23 -10.83
C LEU A 99 -27.81 -28.30 -10.52
N MET A 100 -28.65 -28.71 -9.56
CA MET A 100 -29.75 -27.90 -9.07
C MET A 100 -29.47 -27.48 -7.62
N THR A 101 -29.71 -26.23 -7.29
CA THR A 101 -29.56 -25.74 -5.92
C THR A 101 -30.54 -26.42 -4.97
N ASN A 102 -30.10 -26.70 -3.76
CA ASN A 102 -30.93 -27.15 -2.66
C ASN A 102 -31.59 -25.98 -1.88
N GLU A 103 -32.27 -26.25 -0.80
CA GLU A 103 -32.94 -25.26 0.06
C GLU A 103 -32.01 -24.22 0.69
N PHE A 104 -30.72 -24.55 0.78
CA PHE A 104 -29.66 -23.63 1.26
C PHE A 104 -28.97 -22.87 0.13
N GLY A 105 -29.52 -22.85 -1.09
CA GLY A 105 -28.92 -22.23 -2.26
C GLY A 105 -27.59 -22.86 -2.67
N SER A 106 -27.31 -24.10 -2.25
CA SER A 106 -26.03 -24.73 -2.47
C SER A 106 -26.09 -25.89 -3.46
N VAL A 107 -24.95 -26.11 -4.13
CA VAL A 107 -24.64 -27.28 -4.94
C VAL A 107 -23.38 -27.94 -4.44
N ALA A 108 -23.25 -29.24 -4.55
CA ALA A 108 -22.03 -29.97 -4.21
C ALA A 108 -21.79 -31.08 -5.25
N GLY A 109 -20.52 -31.42 -5.42
CA GLY A 109 -20.13 -32.46 -6.36
C GLY A 109 -18.64 -32.76 -6.26
N GLU A 110 -18.14 -33.51 -7.21
CA GLU A 110 -16.74 -33.92 -7.30
C GLU A 110 -16.31 -34.01 -8.75
N PHE A 111 -15.03 -33.85 -9.02
CA PHE A 111 -14.37 -34.12 -10.28
C PHE A 111 -13.18 -35.04 -10.04
N VAL A 112 -13.02 -36.03 -10.88
CA VAL A 112 -11.79 -36.83 -10.95
C VAL A 112 -10.79 -36.07 -11.80
N LEU A 113 -9.57 -35.88 -11.27
CA LEU A 113 -8.50 -35.16 -11.92
C LEU A 113 -7.68 -36.07 -12.86
N ASP A 114 -8.43 -36.89 -13.61
CA ASP A 114 -7.86 -37.86 -14.54
C ASP A 114 -7.55 -37.22 -15.90
N GLY A 115 -6.49 -37.65 -16.55
CA GLY A 115 -6.12 -37.13 -17.88
C GLY A 115 -5.63 -35.69 -17.90
N ILE A 116 -5.32 -35.11 -16.75
CA ILE A 116 -4.68 -33.80 -16.67
C ILE A 116 -3.28 -33.87 -17.28
N ARG A 117 -3.11 -33.25 -18.46
CA ARG A 117 -1.88 -33.29 -19.23
C ARG A 117 -0.85 -32.24 -18.79
N ARG A 118 -1.26 -31.29 -17.98
CA ARG A 118 -0.41 -30.17 -17.52
C ARG A 118 -0.58 -29.98 -16.03
N ASN A 119 0.49 -30.18 -15.29
CA ASN A 119 0.57 -29.83 -13.88
C ASN A 119 0.41 -28.32 -13.67
N GLY A 120 -0.06 -27.92 -12.49
CA GLY A 120 -0.16 -26.53 -12.08
C GLY A 120 -1.55 -26.10 -11.67
N CYS A 121 -1.84 -24.81 -11.81
CA CYS A 121 -3.08 -24.20 -11.36
C CYS A 121 -4.29 -24.63 -12.23
N HIS A 122 -5.34 -25.08 -11.59
CA HIS A 122 -6.66 -25.39 -12.15
C HIS A 122 -7.72 -24.62 -11.38
N SER A 123 -8.95 -24.60 -11.86
CA SER A 123 -10.03 -23.94 -11.14
C SER A 123 -11.36 -24.68 -11.28
N ILE A 124 -12.18 -24.62 -10.22
CA ILE A 124 -13.59 -24.97 -10.28
C ILE A 124 -14.39 -23.69 -10.36
N SER A 125 -15.06 -23.46 -11.47
CA SER A 125 -15.87 -22.28 -11.75
C SER A 125 -17.35 -22.62 -11.75
N VAL A 126 -18.17 -21.73 -11.19
CA VAL A 126 -19.63 -21.85 -11.05
C VAL A 126 -20.30 -20.81 -11.93
N HIS A 127 -21.21 -21.27 -12.78
CA HIS A 127 -21.93 -20.44 -13.73
C HIS A 127 -23.43 -20.51 -13.51
N PHE A 128 -24.09 -19.37 -13.57
CA PHE A 128 -25.54 -19.26 -13.60
C PHE A 128 -25.95 -18.71 -14.98
N GLY A 129 -26.49 -19.56 -15.83
CA GLY A 129 -26.55 -19.30 -17.26
C GLY A 129 -25.13 -19.14 -17.83
N ASP A 130 -24.91 -18.07 -18.57
CA ASP A 130 -23.60 -17.76 -19.14
C ASP A 130 -22.69 -16.93 -18.20
N LYS A 131 -23.24 -16.47 -17.07
CA LYS A 131 -22.50 -15.61 -16.13
C LYS A 131 -21.65 -16.45 -15.17
N LEU A 132 -20.35 -16.20 -15.10
CA LEU A 132 -19.48 -16.67 -14.03
C LEU A 132 -19.89 -15.96 -12.72
N VAL A 133 -20.24 -16.73 -11.70
CA VAL A 133 -20.70 -16.19 -10.41
C VAL A 133 -19.74 -16.49 -9.25
N GLY A 134 -18.77 -17.38 -9.43
CA GLY A 134 -17.73 -17.68 -8.46
C GLY A 134 -16.78 -18.75 -8.94
N PHE A 135 -15.58 -18.82 -8.34
CA PHE A 135 -14.60 -19.86 -8.61
C PHE A 135 -13.71 -20.12 -7.40
N ALA A 136 -13.05 -21.27 -7.40
CA ALA A 136 -11.96 -21.59 -6.47
C ALA A 136 -10.81 -22.22 -7.25
N GLU A 137 -9.58 -21.89 -6.86
CA GLU A 137 -8.37 -22.41 -7.45
C GLU A 137 -7.86 -23.65 -6.72
N LEU A 138 -7.25 -24.56 -7.45
CA LEU A 138 -6.56 -25.75 -6.93
C LEU A 138 -5.28 -26.00 -7.74
N THR A 139 -4.31 -26.59 -7.07
CA THR A 139 -3.07 -27.03 -7.73
C THR A 139 -3.10 -28.55 -7.94
N VAL A 140 -2.83 -28.98 -9.16
CA VAL A 140 -2.65 -30.40 -9.49
C VAL A 140 -1.19 -30.59 -9.88
N ASP A 141 -0.47 -31.38 -9.09
CA ASP A 141 0.95 -31.67 -9.33
C ASP A 141 1.33 -33.02 -8.72
N GLU A 142 2.41 -33.63 -9.17
CA GLU A 142 2.98 -34.80 -8.49
C GLU A 142 3.73 -34.33 -7.25
N PHE A 143 3.08 -34.41 -6.09
CA PHE A 143 3.68 -34.03 -4.82
C PHE A 143 4.58 -35.18 -4.32
N VAL A 144 5.85 -35.09 -4.64
CA VAL A 144 6.89 -35.89 -4.03
C VAL A 144 7.46 -35.07 -2.85
N LEU A 145 7.46 -35.64 -1.66
CA LEU A 145 8.08 -34.99 -0.51
C LEU A 145 9.60 -34.90 -0.77
N PRO A 146 10.18 -33.70 -0.74
CA PRO A 146 11.62 -33.57 -0.94
C PRO A 146 12.37 -34.25 0.19
N THR A 147 13.54 -34.79 -0.12
CA THR A 147 14.41 -35.43 0.88
C THR A 147 15.34 -34.45 1.60
N PHE A 148 15.46 -33.24 1.05
CA PHE A 148 16.27 -32.14 1.62
C PHE A 148 15.69 -30.76 1.27
N ASP A 149 16.16 -29.75 1.99
CA ASP A 149 15.94 -28.34 1.67
C ASP A 149 17.25 -27.54 1.74
N VAL A 150 17.17 -26.25 1.30
CA VAL A 150 18.26 -25.29 1.43
C VAL A 150 17.74 -24.06 2.15
N ALA A 151 18.34 -23.74 3.30
CA ALA A 151 18.11 -22.51 4.02
C ALA A 151 19.28 -21.54 3.76
N PHE A 152 18.97 -20.34 3.28
CA PHE A 152 19.94 -19.26 3.19
C PHE A 152 20.01 -18.48 4.50
N GLU A 153 21.21 -18.10 4.90
CA GLU A 153 21.40 -17.26 6.09
C GLU A 153 21.03 -15.81 5.79
N THR A 154 20.30 -15.18 6.69
CA THR A 154 20.01 -13.75 6.59
C THR A 154 21.23 -12.95 7.00
N SER A 155 21.76 -12.12 6.11
CA SER A 155 22.84 -11.20 6.43
C SER A 155 22.30 -9.92 7.05
N GLU A 156 22.83 -9.52 8.22
CA GLU A 156 22.57 -8.19 8.79
C GLU A 156 23.39 -7.09 8.09
N LYS A 157 24.37 -7.49 7.27
CA LYS A 157 25.23 -6.55 6.55
C LYS A 157 24.49 -5.93 5.37
N VAL A 158 24.50 -4.60 5.30
CA VAL A 158 24.10 -3.85 4.11
C VAL A 158 25.26 -3.81 3.13
N PHE A 159 25.10 -4.45 1.99
CA PHE A 159 26.09 -4.42 0.91
C PHE A 159 25.95 -3.14 0.08
N LEU A 160 27.07 -2.51 -0.22
CA LEU A 160 27.19 -1.28 -1.00
C LEU A 160 27.82 -1.53 -2.37
N PRO A 161 27.69 -0.60 -3.33
CA PRO A 161 28.29 -0.74 -4.65
C PRO A 161 29.79 -1.04 -4.58
N GLY A 162 30.21 -2.07 -5.31
CA GLY A 162 31.59 -2.53 -5.36
C GLY A 162 32.06 -3.37 -4.18
N ASP A 163 31.17 -3.75 -3.26
CA ASP A 163 31.49 -4.71 -2.21
C ASP A 163 31.60 -6.14 -2.76
N ILE A 164 32.35 -6.97 -2.04
CA ILE A 164 32.29 -8.42 -2.19
C ILE A 164 31.06 -8.89 -1.41
N ILE A 165 30.13 -9.50 -2.13
CA ILE A 165 28.90 -10.06 -1.60
C ILE A 165 29.15 -11.50 -1.24
N GLU A 166 28.92 -11.86 0.03
CA GLU A 166 28.99 -13.21 0.56
C GLU A 166 27.57 -13.67 0.92
N VAL A 167 27.12 -14.79 0.32
CA VAL A 167 25.84 -15.43 0.64
C VAL A 167 26.14 -16.82 1.19
N LYS A 168 25.67 -17.07 2.42
CA LYS A 168 25.83 -18.35 3.10
C LYS A 168 24.50 -19.08 3.17
N GLY A 169 24.58 -20.39 3.32
CA GLY A 169 23.42 -21.22 3.51
C GLY A 169 23.78 -22.62 4.01
N LYS A 170 22.72 -23.38 4.23
CA LYS A 170 22.83 -24.74 4.73
C LYS A 170 21.87 -25.67 3.99
N VAL A 171 22.36 -26.81 3.57
CA VAL A 171 21.54 -27.91 3.06
C VAL A 171 21.14 -28.79 4.23
N ASN A 172 19.84 -28.98 4.43
CA ASN A 172 19.28 -29.78 5.51
C ASN A 172 18.64 -31.05 4.94
N SER A 173 19.11 -32.21 5.36
CA SER A 173 18.49 -33.48 4.99
C SER A 173 17.39 -33.85 5.98
N TYR A 174 16.22 -34.17 5.48
CA TYR A 174 15.09 -34.64 6.31
C TYR A 174 15.27 -36.08 6.80
N SER A 175 16.11 -36.86 6.11
CA SER A 175 16.40 -38.23 6.48
C SER A 175 17.57 -38.36 7.50
N GLY A 176 18.24 -37.24 7.83
CA GLY A 176 19.41 -37.21 8.71
C GLY A 176 20.71 -37.72 8.06
N HIS A 177 20.69 -38.04 6.75
CA HIS A 177 21.90 -38.43 6.02
C HIS A 177 22.71 -37.19 5.59
N SER A 178 24.03 -37.32 5.64
CA SER A 178 24.92 -36.25 5.14
C SER A 178 24.82 -36.12 3.64
N LEU A 179 24.69 -34.86 3.18
CA LEU A 179 24.63 -34.49 1.75
C LEU A 179 25.98 -34.00 1.20
N THR A 180 27.10 -34.27 1.91
CA THR A 180 28.44 -33.83 1.46
C THR A 180 28.88 -34.38 0.12
N SER A 181 28.27 -35.48 -0.37
CA SER A 181 28.53 -36.09 -1.64
C SER A 181 27.51 -35.64 -2.74
N ALA A 182 26.56 -34.81 -2.40
CA ALA A 182 25.62 -34.24 -3.37
C ALA A 182 26.34 -33.24 -4.29
N ALA A 183 25.95 -33.21 -5.55
CA ALA A 183 26.45 -32.20 -6.48
C ALA A 183 25.69 -30.89 -6.27
N MET A 184 26.42 -29.80 -6.07
CA MET A 184 25.82 -28.46 -5.91
C MET A 184 26.40 -27.49 -6.92
N THR A 185 25.55 -26.77 -7.60
CA THR A 185 25.93 -25.65 -8.48
C THR A 185 25.20 -24.38 -8.05
N ALA A 186 25.89 -23.25 -8.12
CA ALA A 186 25.32 -21.94 -7.88
C ALA A 186 25.43 -21.07 -9.12
N LYS A 187 24.34 -20.37 -9.43
CA LYS A 187 24.27 -19.40 -10.52
C LYS A 187 23.78 -18.07 -9.97
N VAL A 188 24.59 -17.01 -10.19
CA VAL A 188 24.28 -15.64 -9.78
C VAL A 188 23.94 -14.81 -11.00
N THR A 189 22.77 -14.18 -11.00
CA THR A 189 22.33 -13.30 -12.10
C THR A 189 21.83 -11.97 -11.54
N ILE A 190 21.91 -10.90 -12.36
CA ILE A 190 21.25 -9.63 -12.14
C ILE A 190 20.47 -9.26 -13.41
N GLY A 191 19.14 -9.16 -13.31
CA GLY A 191 18.30 -9.15 -14.49
C GLY A 191 18.54 -10.41 -15.35
N GLU A 192 18.84 -10.22 -16.63
CA GLU A 192 19.18 -11.33 -17.56
C GLU A 192 20.68 -11.64 -17.61
N ARG A 193 21.53 -10.82 -16.97
CA ARG A 193 22.99 -10.97 -17.03
C ARG A 193 23.47 -11.99 -16.02
N MET A 194 24.24 -12.98 -16.47
CA MET A 194 24.98 -13.91 -15.61
C MET A 194 26.23 -13.23 -15.05
N VAL A 195 26.39 -13.26 -13.73
CA VAL A 195 27.52 -12.69 -13.00
C VAL A 195 28.56 -13.77 -12.65
N LYS A 196 28.06 -14.91 -12.16
CA LYS A 196 28.89 -16.03 -11.73
C LYS A 196 28.14 -17.35 -11.87
N GLU A 197 28.86 -18.40 -12.19
CA GLU A 197 28.41 -19.77 -12.10
C GLU A 197 29.56 -20.63 -11.56
N GLU A 198 29.32 -21.42 -10.53
CA GLU A 198 30.34 -22.28 -9.95
C GLU A 198 29.75 -23.53 -9.30
N THR A 199 30.61 -24.57 -9.19
CA THR A 199 30.29 -25.76 -8.39
C THR A 199 30.74 -25.54 -6.96
N LEU A 200 29.84 -25.79 -6.01
CA LEU A 200 30.07 -25.60 -4.58
C LEU A 200 30.30 -26.93 -3.87
N ALA A 201 31.15 -26.91 -2.86
CA ALA A 201 31.29 -28.02 -1.92
C ALA A 201 30.32 -27.81 -0.75
N ILE A 202 29.67 -28.90 -0.31
CA ILE A 202 28.82 -28.91 0.88
C ILE A 202 29.68 -29.35 2.06
N GLY A 203 29.75 -28.55 3.10
CA GLY A 203 30.46 -28.87 4.35
C GLY A 203 29.87 -30.06 5.10
N PRO A 204 30.60 -30.62 6.06
CA PRO A 204 30.13 -31.76 6.86
C PRO A 204 28.85 -31.50 7.63
N ASP A 205 28.59 -30.26 7.98
CA ASP A 205 27.39 -29.76 8.66
C ASP A 205 26.29 -29.27 7.69
N GLY A 206 26.50 -29.42 6.39
CA GLY A 206 25.62 -28.96 5.33
C GLY A 206 25.88 -27.52 4.85
N SER A 207 26.84 -26.81 5.46
CA SER A 207 27.12 -25.41 5.10
C SER A 207 27.71 -25.25 3.71
N PHE A 208 27.41 -24.11 3.08
CA PHE A 208 28.00 -23.64 1.82
C PHE A 208 28.10 -22.12 1.79
N GLY A 209 28.91 -21.59 0.89
CA GLY A 209 29.05 -20.15 0.70
C GLY A 209 29.31 -19.79 -0.77
N ILE A 210 28.84 -18.64 -1.17
CA ILE A 210 29.04 -18.07 -2.50
C ILE A 210 29.56 -16.65 -2.33
N GLU A 211 30.66 -16.32 -2.99
CA GLU A 211 31.20 -14.96 -3.01
C GLU A 211 31.24 -14.42 -4.44
N PHE A 212 30.86 -13.18 -4.62
CA PHE A 212 30.97 -12.49 -5.89
C PHE A 212 31.13 -10.98 -5.70
N LEU A 213 31.77 -10.31 -6.67
CA LEU A 213 31.94 -8.88 -6.64
C LEU A 213 30.70 -8.19 -7.22
N ASP A 214 30.20 -7.16 -6.51
CA ASP A 214 29.20 -6.26 -7.09
C ASP A 214 29.86 -5.43 -8.21
N ALA A 215 29.46 -5.70 -9.44
CA ALA A 215 29.96 -5.00 -10.63
C ALA A 215 28.85 -4.89 -11.68
N PRO A 216 27.79 -4.12 -11.42
CA PRO A 216 26.72 -3.93 -12.38
C PRO A 216 27.18 -3.00 -13.50
N ASP A 217 26.91 -3.40 -14.76
CA ASP A 217 26.91 -2.50 -15.90
C ASP A 217 25.46 -2.14 -16.23
N GLY A 218 25.21 -0.87 -16.48
CA GLY A 218 23.89 -0.41 -16.90
C GLY A 218 22.92 -0.13 -15.75
N ASP A 219 21.65 -0.09 -16.08
CA ASP A 219 20.57 0.45 -15.21
C ASP A 219 19.96 -0.65 -14.32
N TYR A 220 20.77 -1.19 -13.39
CA TYR A 220 20.35 -2.20 -12.42
C TYR A 220 20.15 -1.64 -10.99
N ALA A 221 19.90 -0.34 -10.86
CA ALA A 221 19.80 0.34 -9.56
C ALA A 221 18.78 -0.31 -8.60
N TYR A 222 17.72 -0.89 -9.13
CA TYR A 222 16.61 -1.47 -8.38
C TYR A 222 16.55 -2.99 -8.43
N SER A 223 17.46 -3.65 -9.16
CA SER A 223 17.42 -5.09 -9.33
C SER A 223 18.26 -5.80 -8.28
N PRO A 224 17.72 -6.83 -7.60
CA PRO A 224 18.51 -7.69 -6.74
C PRO A 224 19.35 -8.67 -7.59
N TYR A 225 20.41 -9.19 -6.99
CA TYR A 225 21.05 -10.41 -7.48
C TYR A 225 20.14 -11.60 -7.16
N LYS A 226 19.83 -12.40 -8.16
CA LYS A 226 19.16 -13.68 -7.99
C LYS A 226 20.24 -14.76 -7.93
N ILE A 227 20.30 -15.47 -6.82
CA ILE A 227 21.16 -16.61 -6.58
C ILE A 227 20.30 -17.88 -6.70
N GLU A 228 20.57 -18.71 -7.68
CA GLU A 228 19.98 -20.03 -7.86
C GLU A 228 20.99 -21.07 -7.40
N VAL A 229 20.63 -21.86 -6.42
CA VAL A 229 21.42 -23.02 -5.95
C VAL A 229 20.68 -24.28 -6.36
N LYS A 230 21.33 -25.10 -7.17
CA LYS A 230 20.82 -26.38 -7.63
C LYS A 230 21.58 -27.50 -6.95
N VAL A 231 20.87 -28.37 -6.24
CA VAL A 231 21.43 -29.52 -5.52
C VAL A 231 20.90 -30.80 -6.12
N THR A 232 21.81 -31.76 -6.40
CA THR A 232 21.46 -33.11 -6.84
C THR A 232 22.05 -34.12 -5.86
N ASP A 233 21.19 -34.86 -5.19
CA ASP A 233 21.61 -35.88 -4.22
C ASP A 233 22.10 -37.17 -4.90
N LEU A 234 22.55 -38.14 -4.09
CA LEU A 234 23.03 -39.43 -4.60
C LEU A 234 21.94 -40.33 -5.19
N THR A 235 20.66 -40.02 -4.91
CA THR A 235 19.51 -40.74 -5.47
C THR A 235 19.11 -40.19 -6.85
N GLY A 236 19.67 -39.03 -7.24
CA GLY A 236 19.36 -38.30 -8.45
C GLY A 236 18.24 -37.28 -8.26
N GLU A 237 17.71 -37.09 -7.06
CA GLU A 237 16.78 -36.00 -6.79
C GLU A 237 17.50 -34.67 -6.99
N THR A 238 16.88 -33.79 -7.79
CA THR A 238 17.43 -32.48 -8.14
C THR A 238 16.44 -31.39 -7.81
N LEU A 239 16.83 -30.45 -6.93
CA LEU A 239 16.03 -29.32 -6.52
C LEU A 239 16.77 -28.01 -6.74
N SER A 240 16.05 -26.95 -7.07
CA SER A 240 16.57 -25.58 -7.21
C SER A 240 15.96 -24.68 -6.15
N PHE A 241 16.84 -23.91 -5.51
CA PHE A 241 16.47 -22.96 -4.46
C PHE A 241 16.94 -21.56 -4.84
N PHE A 242 16.21 -20.54 -4.43
CA PHE A 242 16.46 -19.17 -4.84
C PHE A 242 16.65 -18.26 -3.63
N HIS A 243 17.61 -17.34 -3.74
CA HIS A 243 17.82 -16.25 -2.82
C HIS A 243 17.97 -14.94 -3.60
N TYR A 244 17.49 -13.84 -3.00
CA TYR A 244 17.62 -12.51 -3.60
C TYR A 244 18.46 -11.64 -2.68
N GLN A 245 19.61 -11.16 -3.19
CA GLN A 245 20.51 -10.28 -2.46
C GLN A 245 20.48 -8.88 -3.03
N TYR A 246 20.11 -7.92 -2.19
CA TYR A 246 20.09 -6.51 -2.56
C TYR A 246 21.41 -5.83 -2.27
N VAL A 247 21.72 -4.81 -3.08
CA VAL A 247 22.85 -3.88 -2.88
C VAL A 247 22.28 -2.48 -2.78
N MET A 248 22.68 -1.74 -1.77
CA MET A 248 22.19 -0.39 -1.50
C MET A 248 22.89 0.61 -2.43
N ARG A 249 22.39 0.75 -3.65
CA ARG A 249 22.90 1.71 -4.64
C ARG A 249 22.30 3.10 -4.46
N GLN A 250 21.08 3.16 -3.99
CA GLN A 250 20.35 4.39 -3.70
C GLN A 250 19.45 4.12 -2.48
N PRO A 251 19.74 4.72 -1.31
CA PRO A 251 18.90 4.55 -0.14
C PRO A 251 17.51 5.17 -0.36
N SER A 252 16.46 4.43 -0.05
CA SER A 252 15.10 4.95 0.03
C SER A 252 14.78 5.29 1.48
N LEU A 253 14.56 6.56 1.76
CA LEU A 253 14.23 7.03 3.11
C LEU A 253 12.72 7.20 3.26
N SER A 254 12.18 6.74 4.38
CA SER A 254 10.85 7.06 4.87
C SER A 254 10.98 7.96 6.11
N VAL A 255 10.15 8.98 6.18
CA VAL A 255 10.03 9.88 7.32
C VAL A 255 8.56 10.16 7.51
N GLU A 256 8.02 9.80 8.67
CA GLU A 256 6.59 9.91 8.94
C GLU A 256 6.33 10.57 10.28
N LEU A 257 5.39 11.52 10.32
CA LEU A 257 4.87 12.11 11.55
C LEU A 257 3.72 11.23 12.05
N GLU A 258 3.94 10.52 13.16
CA GLU A 258 2.98 9.55 13.70
C GLU A 258 1.78 10.21 14.39
N ASN A 259 2.02 11.28 15.13
CA ASN A 259 1.00 12.05 15.87
C ASN A 259 0.53 13.28 15.10
N HIS A 260 0.33 13.17 13.79
CA HIS A 260 -0.20 14.27 13.00
C HIS A 260 -1.67 14.56 13.37
N ALA A 261 -2.00 15.84 13.43
CA ALA A 261 -3.38 16.27 13.63
C ALA A 261 -4.22 15.95 12.40
N TYR A 262 -5.51 15.67 12.61
CA TYR A 262 -6.44 15.50 11.52
C TYR A 262 -6.66 16.83 10.79
N GLY A 263 -6.43 16.82 9.49
CA GLY A 263 -6.59 18.00 8.66
C GLY A 263 -5.73 17.95 7.42
N SER A 264 -5.73 19.04 6.69
CA SER A 264 -5.02 19.18 5.44
C SER A 264 -4.59 20.62 5.23
N PHE A 265 -3.55 20.83 4.46
CA PHE A 265 -3.16 22.13 3.95
C PHE A 265 -2.63 21.97 2.53
N ARG A 266 -2.60 23.08 1.79
CA ARG A 266 -2.08 23.12 0.43
C ARG A 266 -0.92 24.09 0.36
N LEU A 267 0.21 23.62 -0.14
CA LEU A 267 1.38 24.48 -0.42
C LEU A 267 1.12 25.31 -1.67
N ALA A 268 1.54 26.58 -1.64
CA ALA A 268 1.40 27.47 -2.78
C ALA A 268 2.17 26.94 -4.00
N GLY A 269 1.46 26.80 -5.12
CA GLY A 269 2.05 26.33 -6.38
C GLY A 269 2.26 24.79 -6.49
N GLU A 270 1.84 24.00 -5.51
CA GLU A 270 1.87 22.53 -5.57
C GLU A 270 0.50 21.91 -5.80
N ASN A 271 0.46 20.84 -6.59
CA ASN A 271 -0.81 20.16 -6.94
C ASN A 271 -1.25 19.11 -5.90
N HIS A 272 -0.46 18.82 -4.85
CA HIS A 272 -0.75 17.76 -3.88
C HIS A 272 -0.40 18.19 -2.46
N ASN A 273 -1.18 17.67 -1.49
CA ASN A 273 -0.86 17.77 -0.07
C ASN A 273 0.38 16.91 0.25
N ALA A 274 1.53 17.53 0.32
CA ALA A 274 2.81 16.85 0.54
C ALA A 274 3.29 16.89 2.00
N GLY A 275 2.44 17.30 2.97
CA GLY A 275 2.85 17.52 4.34
C GLY A 275 1.84 17.07 5.39
N LYS A 276 2.18 17.27 6.66
CA LYS A 276 1.40 16.90 7.83
C LYS A 276 1.19 18.08 8.76
N LEU A 277 0.02 18.13 9.43
CA LEU A 277 -0.28 19.09 10.48
C LEU A 277 0.19 18.56 11.83
N LEU A 278 0.73 19.44 12.65
CA LEU A 278 1.13 19.17 14.03
C LEU A 278 0.45 20.17 14.95
N SER A 279 -0.37 19.67 15.88
CA SER A 279 -0.98 20.48 16.96
C SER A 279 -0.26 20.34 18.29
N ASP A 280 0.41 19.20 18.50
CA ASP A 280 1.15 18.91 19.71
C ASP A 280 2.42 19.75 19.85
N GLU A 281 2.90 19.87 21.07
CA GLU A 281 4.22 20.49 21.34
C GLU A 281 5.39 19.56 21.06
N THR A 282 5.13 18.26 20.88
CA THR A 282 6.13 17.25 20.55
C THR A 282 5.71 16.52 19.29
N ALA A 283 6.56 16.48 18.27
CA ALA A 283 6.37 15.69 17.06
C ALA A 283 7.01 14.31 17.25
N ARG A 284 6.23 13.25 17.12
CA ARG A 284 6.74 11.88 17.09
C ARG A 284 6.99 11.47 15.65
N ILE A 285 8.27 11.30 15.30
CA ILE A 285 8.69 11.08 13.92
C ILE A 285 9.45 9.76 13.80
N SER A 286 8.94 8.86 12.97
CA SER A 286 9.61 7.61 12.63
C SER A 286 10.50 7.78 11.40
N PHE A 287 11.65 7.10 11.43
CA PHE A 287 12.65 7.15 10.37
C PHE A 287 12.96 5.75 9.86
N GLY A 288 13.00 5.59 8.55
CA GLY A 288 13.34 4.33 7.93
C GLY A 288 14.28 4.48 6.75
N VAL A 289 15.10 3.45 6.53
CA VAL A 289 15.90 3.28 5.32
C VAL A 289 15.62 1.92 4.75
N SER A 290 15.33 1.84 3.47
CA SER A 290 15.07 0.58 2.76
C SER A 290 15.83 0.51 1.45
N TYR A 291 15.93 -0.69 0.88
CA TYR A 291 16.39 -0.86 -0.49
C TYR A 291 15.36 -0.29 -1.47
N PRO A 292 15.79 0.36 -2.57
CA PRO A 292 14.86 0.83 -3.59
C PRO A 292 14.12 -0.36 -4.22
N GLY A 293 12.80 -0.30 -4.26
CA GLY A 293 11.95 -1.39 -4.78
C GLY A 293 11.98 -2.68 -3.97
N GLY A 294 12.66 -2.69 -2.84
CA GLY A 294 12.67 -3.81 -1.90
C GLY A 294 11.41 -3.79 -1.03
N GLY A 295 10.87 -4.97 -0.78
CA GLY A 295 9.66 -5.16 -0.01
C GLY A 295 9.68 -4.60 1.42
N ASP A 296 8.58 -4.74 2.08
CA ASP A 296 8.19 -4.20 3.38
C ASP A 296 9.24 -4.43 4.49
N GLY A 297 10.06 -3.43 4.74
CA GLY A 297 10.92 -3.45 5.91
C GLY A 297 12.00 -2.36 5.87
N SER A 298 11.99 -1.51 6.90
CA SER A 298 13.11 -0.64 7.18
C SER A 298 14.31 -1.48 7.62
N LEU A 299 15.47 -1.20 7.04
CA LEU A 299 16.73 -1.78 7.48
C LEU A 299 17.10 -1.14 8.83
N PRO A 300 17.24 -1.91 9.91
CA PRO A 300 17.56 -1.37 11.21
C PRO A 300 19.05 -0.92 11.29
N TYR A 301 19.33 -0.07 12.27
CA TYR A 301 20.71 0.34 12.64
C TYR A 301 21.52 1.09 11.59
N ILE A 302 20.86 1.74 10.62
CA ILE A 302 21.54 2.69 9.71
C ILE A 302 21.47 4.07 10.31
N PRO A 303 22.63 4.74 10.55
CA PRO A 303 22.64 6.08 11.14
C PRO A 303 22.10 7.11 10.15
N LEU A 304 21.21 7.96 10.63
CA LEU A 304 20.58 9.06 9.92
C LEU A 304 20.86 10.37 10.66
N LYS A 305 21.00 11.44 9.90
CA LYS A 305 20.95 12.82 10.43
C LYS A 305 19.64 13.45 10.03
N TYR A 306 19.07 14.24 10.92
CA TYR A 306 17.92 15.05 10.58
C TYR A 306 18.08 16.48 11.04
N SER A 307 17.49 17.41 10.28
CA SER A 307 17.48 18.84 10.58
C SER A 307 16.07 19.37 10.38
N LEU A 308 15.56 20.08 11.38
CA LEU A 308 14.31 20.81 11.26
C LEU A 308 14.63 22.23 10.78
N MET A 309 14.11 22.59 9.62
CA MET A 309 14.38 23.85 8.94
C MET A 309 13.18 24.80 9.07
N LYS A 310 13.43 26.07 9.31
CA LYS A 310 12.48 27.17 9.16
C LYS A 310 13.15 28.29 8.36
N ASP A 311 12.50 28.81 7.34
CA ASP A 311 12.99 29.91 6.48
C ASP A 311 14.43 29.69 5.97
N GLY A 312 14.74 28.45 5.60
CA GLY A 312 16.04 28.03 5.09
C GLY A 312 17.13 27.85 6.15
N SER A 313 16.85 28.04 7.43
CA SER A 313 17.80 27.86 8.54
C SER A 313 17.43 26.67 9.42
N ALA A 314 18.44 25.91 9.86
CA ALA A 314 18.21 24.82 10.81
C ALA A 314 17.89 25.40 12.20
N VAL A 315 16.78 24.97 12.76
CA VAL A 315 16.32 25.34 14.11
C VAL A 315 16.55 24.23 15.13
N LEU A 316 16.69 23.00 14.64
CA LEU A 316 17.01 21.82 15.44
C LEU A 316 17.73 20.79 14.56
N GLU A 317 18.67 20.05 15.12
CA GLU A 317 19.39 18.96 14.47
C GLU A 317 19.49 17.77 15.41
N GLY A 318 19.53 16.56 14.84
CA GLY A 318 19.67 15.33 15.59
C GLY A 318 20.22 14.19 14.76
N GLU A 319 20.53 13.09 15.46
CA GLU A 319 20.94 11.82 14.86
C GLU A 319 20.05 10.70 15.41
N ILE A 320 19.74 9.73 14.57
CA ILE A 320 18.86 8.61 14.92
C ILE A 320 19.24 7.37 14.08
N MET A 321 18.87 6.20 14.55
CA MET A 321 19.02 4.97 13.77
C MET A 321 17.74 4.69 12.97
N SER A 322 17.91 4.13 11.79
CA SER A 322 16.80 3.62 10.98
C SER A 322 16.00 2.58 11.76
N GLY A 323 14.67 2.68 11.69
CA GLY A 323 13.72 1.85 12.46
C GLY A 323 13.36 2.42 13.83
N GLU A 324 13.95 3.55 14.23
CA GLU A 324 13.63 4.23 15.48
C GLU A 324 12.68 5.42 15.27
N THR A 325 12.07 5.87 16.36
CA THR A 325 11.18 7.03 16.41
C THR A 325 11.80 8.07 17.33
N ALA A 326 11.86 9.33 16.88
CA ALA A 326 12.32 10.48 17.66
C ALA A 326 11.14 11.32 18.14
N ASP A 327 11.19 11.76 19.39
CA ASP A 327 10.33 12.82 19.92
C ASP A 327 11.05 14.15 19.74
N VAL A 328 10.58 14.96 18.77
CA VAL A 328 11.14 16.27 18.42
C VAL A 328 10.34 17.36 19.10
N ASP A 329 11.01 18.20 19.91
CA ASP A 329 10.39 19.27 20.68
C ASP A 329 10.06 20.50 19.81
N PHE A 330 8.78 20.82 19.71
CA PHE A 330 8.24 21.99 19.04
C PHE A 330 7.68 23.05 20.03
N SER A 331 7.81 22.86 21.36
CA SER A 331 7.17 23.72 22.37
C SER A 331 7.62 25.18 22.26
N GLY A 332 8.91 25.41 22.00
CA GLY A 332 9.50 26.74 21.83
C GLY A 332 9.36 27.33 20.43
N LEU A 333 8.80 26.59 19.47
CA LEU A 333 8.71 27.00 18.08
C LEU A 333 7.38 27.69 17.79
N ALA A 334 7.37 28.76 17.01
CA ALA A 334 6.14 29.45 16.61
C ALA A 334 5.34 28.59 15.61
N SER A 335 4.03 28.83 15.53
CA SER A 335 3.19 28.25 14.49
C SER A 335 3.67 28.67 13.10
N GLY A 336 3.49 27.80 12.09
CA GLY A 336 3.93 28.02 10.71
C GLY A 336 4.55 26.81 10.07
N LEU A 337 5.18 27.03 8.91
CA LEU A 337 5.74 26.02 8.04
C LEU A 337 7.15 25.62 8.47
N TYR A 338 7.37 24.33 8.61
CA TYR A 338 8.66 23.69 8.87
C TYR A 338 8.95 22.60 7.84
N LYS A 339 10.22 22.36 7.60
CA LYS A 339 10.68 21.27 6.75
C LYS A 339 11.64 20.40 7.54
N LEU A 340 11.29 19.17 7.80
CA LEU A 340 12.21 18.18 8.35
C LEU A 340 12.96 17.53 7.20
N VAL A 341 14.27 17.57 7.25
CA VAL A 341 15.19 16.98 6.27
C VAL A 341 15.91 15.83 6.94
N ALA A 342 15.75 14.63 6.43
CA ALA A 342 16.51 13.46 6.86
C ALA A 342 17.53 13.07 5.78
N GLU A 343 18.74 12.75 6.21
CA GLU A 343 19.85 12.42 5.34
C GLU A 343 20.57 11.16 5.83
N VAL A 344 20.98 10.32 4.89
CA VAL A 344 21.84 9.16 5.14
C VAL A 344 23.07 9.26 4.26
N VAL A 345 24.22 8.96 4.81
CA VAL A 345 25.49 8.86 4.07
C VAL A 345 26.14 7.53 4.42
N LEU A 346 26.18 6.62 3.45
CA LEU A 346 26.87 5.34 3.56
C LEU A 346 28.20 5.43 2.80
N VAL A 347 29.22 4.74 3.28
CA VAL A 347 30.54 4.74 2.65
C VAL A 347 30.96 3.31 2.37
N ASN A 348 31.22 2.98 1.09
CA ASN A 348 31.65 1.64 0.70
C ASN A 348 33.14 1.41 1.02
N ALA A 349 33.62 0.19 0.79
CA ALA A 349 35.01 -0.21 1.03
C ALA A 349 36.04 0.60 0.20
N ARG A 350 35.62 1.28 -0.87
CA ARG A 350 36.48 2.15 -1.71
C ARG A 350 36.47 3.61 -1.27
N GLY A 351 35.68 3.97 -0.23
CA GLY A 351 35.53 5.34 0.22
C GLY A 351 34.52 6.16 -0.59
N GLU A 352 33.75 5.54 -1.48
CA GLU A 352 32.70 6.22 -2.25
C GLU A 352 31.46 6.39 -1.38
N LYS A 353 30.84 7.57 -1.47
CA LYS A 353 29.63 7.90 -0.71
C LYS A 353 28.37 7.54 -1.50
N ILE A 354 27.44 6.93 -0.81
CA ILE A 354 26.08 6.65 -1.27
C ILE A 354 25.14 7.44 -0.37
N GLU A 355 24.46 8.40 -0.93
CA GLU A 355 23.69 9.39 -0.19
C GLU A 355 22.19 9.23 -0.50
N GLY A 356 21.38 9.46 0.51
CA GLY A 356 19.93 9.55 0.39
C GLY A 356 19.38 10.71 1.19
N LYS A 357 18.31 11.32 0.72
CA LYS A 357 17.64 12.44 1.35
C LYS A 357 16.14 12.31 1.26
N LYS A 358 15.44 12.69 2.33
CA LYS A 358 13.97 12.78 2.35
C LYS A 358 13.56 14.04 3.09
N GLU A 359 12.53 14.69 2.58
CA GLU A 359 11.95 15.88 3.20
C GLU A 359 10.50 15.56 3.63
N LEU A 360 10.13 16.03 4.82
CA LEU A 360 8.77 16.02 5.34
C LEU A 360 8.38 17.46 5.68
N VAL A 361 7.29 17.94 5.11
CA VAL A 361 6.74 19.24 5.43
C VAL A 361 5.80 19.11 6.62
N ILE A 362 6.00 19.95 7.64
CA ILE A 362 5.19 20.00 8.86
C ILE A 362 4.66 21.41 9.02
N VAL A 363 3.36 21.57 9.15
CA VAL A 363 2.75 22.84 9.56
C VAL A 363 2.34 22.72 11.02
N LYS A 364 3.02 23.49 11.87
CA LYS A 364 2.65 23.62 13.28
C LYS A 364 1.51 24.60 13.42
N VAL A 365 0.47 24.20 14.15
CA VAL A 365 -0.68 25.04 14.52
C VAL A 365 -1.02 24.81 15.99
N ARG A 366 -1.54 25.85 16.66
CA ARG A 366 -2.10 25.79 18.02
C ARG A 366 -3.58 26.11 17.97
N ASP A 367 -4.32 25.66 18.96
CA ASP A 367 -5.77 25.85 19.03
C ASP A 367 -6.22 27.31 19.09
N ASP A 368 -5.36 28.18 19.64
CA ASP A 368 -5.60 29.61 19.80
C ASP A 368 -4.96 30.50 18.73
N ASP A 369 -4.36 29.91 17.70
CA ASP A 369 -3.75 30.66 16.60
C ASP A 369 -4.80 31.47 15.84
N LYS A 370 -4.55 32.78 15.71
CA LYS A 370 -5.34 33.70 14.90
C LYS A 370 -4.65 34.10 13.60
N ASN A 371 -3.39 33.77 13.52
CA ASN A 371 -2.55 34.02 12.35
C ASN A 371 -1.67 32.82 12.11
N VAL A 372 -1.39 32.57 10.84
CA VAL A 372 -0.48 31.53 10.43
C VAL A 372 0.44 32.05 9.34
N ASP A 373 1.74 31.78 9.50
CA ASP A 373 2.77 32.25 8.56
C ASP A 373 3.33 31.06 7.76
N GLY A 374 3.38 31.21 6.44
CA GLY A 374 3.95 30.20 5.54
C GLY A 374 3.40 30.29 4.12
N ASP A 375 4.13 29.66 3.19
CA ASP A 375 3.76 29.57 1.77
C ASP A 375 2.74 28.43 1.55
N PHE A 376 1.55 28.56 2.12
CA PHE A 376 0.44 27.68 1.86
C PHE A 376 -0.83 28.47 1.50
N GLU A 377 -1.71 27.89 0.70
CA GLU A 377 -2.93 28.55 0.23
C GLU A 377 -4.01 28.56 1.32
N ASN A 378 -4.26 27.41 1.91
CA ASN A 378 -5.25 27.24 2.97
C ASN A 378 -4.86 26.12 3.93
N ILE A 379 -5.44 26.18 5.14
CA ILE A 379 -5.36 25.15 6.19
C ILE A 379 -6.77 24.75 6.61
N PHE A 380 -6.94 23.47 6.84
CA PHE A 380 -8.11 22.86 7.45
C PHE A 380 -7.65 21.86 8.53
N ARG A 381 -8.11 22.04 9.76
CA ARG A 381 -7.85 21.13 10.88
C ARG A 381 -9.11 20.93 11.69
N VAL A 382 -9.38 19.70 12.12
CA VAL A 382 -10.43 19.35 13.10
C VAL A 382 -9.76 18.86 14.36
N SER A 383 -10.17 19.36 15.52
CA SER A 383 -9.71 18.83 16.81
C SER A 383 -10.42 17.52 17.14
N ASP A 384 -9.70 16.63 17.85
CA ASP A 384 -10.23 15.34 18.33
C ASP A 384 -10.92 15.45 19.72
N ASP A 385 -11.23 16.67 20.19
CA ASP A 385 -11.87 16.92 21.47
C ASP A 385 -13.36 16.56 21.45
N ASP A 386 -13.96 16.39 22.64
CA ASP A 386 -15.39 16.09 22.84
C ASP A 386 -16.33 17.10 22.15
N VAL A 387 -15.85 18.32 21.90
CA VAL A 387 -16.52 19.34 21.09
C VAL A 387 -15.68 19.56 19.83
N PRO A 388 -16.16 19.17 18.65
CA PRO A 388 -15.38 19.32 17.43
C PRO A 388 -15.15 20.80 17.13
N GLU A 389 -13.89 21.19 17.09
CA GLU A 389 -13.44 22.51 16.67
C GLU A 389 -12.83 22.43 15.29
N LEU A 390 -13.34 23.28 14.41
CA LEU A 390 -12.80 23.43 13.07
C LEU A 390 -11.90 24.66 13.04
N GLN A 391 -10.61 24.46 12.81
CA GLN A 391 -9.66 25.54 12.59
C GLN A 391 -9.38 25.67 11.10
N ILE A 392 -9.56 26.88 10.57
CA ILE A 392 -9.34 27.19 9.17
C ILE A 392 -8.46 28.42 9.02
N GLY A 393 -7.64 28.47 7.97
CA GLY A 393 -6.70 29.55 7.73
C GLY A 393 -6.44 29.81 6.27
N ALA A 394 -6.04 31.05 5.96
CA ALA A 394 -5.64 31.56 4.67
C ALA A 394 -4.16 31.95 4.71
N GLY A 395 -3.28 31.28 3.97
CA GLY A 395 -1.84 31.53 3.98
C GLY A 395 -1.41 32.64 3.03
N CYS A 396 -1.28 32.37 1.75
CA CYS A 396 -0.69 33.28 0.78
C CYS A 396 -1.65 34.32 0.15
N GLY A 397 -2.95 34.12 0.29
CA GLY A 397 -3.99 35.05 -0.25
C GLY A 397 -5.28 34.99 0.53
N PRO A 398 -6.20 35.96 0.33
CA PRO A 398 -7.51 35.90 0.95
C PRO A 398 -8.35 34.77 0.38
N VAL A 399 -9.18 34.13 1.24
CA VAL A 399 -10.07 33.05 0.81
C VAL A 399 -11.48 33.24 1.38
N TRP A 400 -12.46 32.74 0.65
CA TRP A 400 -13.80 32.50 1.17
C TRP A 400 -13.92 31.03 1.56
N ALA A 401 -14.39 30.77 2.76
CA ALA A 401 -14.68 29.41 3.23
C ALA A 401 -16.18 29.23 3.41
N VAL A 402 -16.75 28.23 2.79
CA VAL A 402 -18.13 27.77 3.03
C VAL A 402 -18.04 26.49 3.84
N ILE A 403 -18.60 26.52 5.04
CA ILE A 403 -18.56 25.42 6.00
C ILE A 403 -19.96 24.86 6.12
N GLU A 404 -20.16 23.60 5.88
CA GLU A 404 -21.45 22.94 5.95
C GLU A 404 -21.37 21.70 6.83
N LEU A 405 -22.31 21.58 7.78
CA LEU A 405 -22.45 20.43 8.66
C LEU A 405 -23.68 19.62 8.23
N TYR A 406 -23.47 18.33 7.98
CA TYR A 406 -24.50 17.39 7.58
C TYR A 406 -24.68 16.27 8.59
N GLY A 407 -25.89 15.75 8.71
CA GLY A 407 -26.16 14.52 9.42
C GLY A 407 -26.00 13.28 8.55
N ASP A 408 -26.12 12.11 9.16
CA ASP A 408 -25.96 10.77 8.58
C ASP A 408 -26.85 10.48 7.34
N LYS A 409 -27.98 11.19 7.20
CA LYS A 409 -28.89 11.08 6.04
C LYS A 409 -28.70 12.19 5.03
N GLY A 410 -27.60 12.94 5.11
CA GLY A 410 -27.28 14.03 4.20
C GLY A 410 -28.14 15.29 4.40
N GLN A 411 -28.89 15.41 5.52
CA GLN A 411 -29.58 16.66 5.88
C GLN A 411 -28.57 17.71 6.35
N ARG A 412 -28.65 18.92 5.80
CA ARG A 412 -27.81 20.03 6.24
C ARG A 412 -28.31 20.58 7.59
N LEU A 413 -27.44 20.51 8.60
CA LEU A 413 -27.73 20.95 9.97
C LEU A 413 -27.28 22.37 10.23
N ALA A 414 -26.16 22.81 9.64
CA ALA A 414 -25.63 24.15 9.74
C ALA A 414 -24.89 24.53 8.46
N ALA A 415 -24.76 25.82 8.20
CA ALA A 415 -23.91 26.37 7.15
C ALA A 415 -23.42 27.76 7.57
N GLU A 416 -22.15 28.05 7.30
CA GLU A 416 -21.50 29.31 7.59
C GLU A 416 -20.60 29.71 6.41
N ILE A 417 -20.50 31.02 6.16
CA ILE A 417 -19.61 31.56 5.12
C ILE A 417 -18.70 32.57 5.82
N LEU A 418 -17.40 32.34 5.69
CA LEU A 418 -16.35 33.17 6.27
C LEU A 418 -15.46 33.73 5.17
N HIS A 419 -14.98 34.94 5.39
CA HIS A 419 -13.90 35.53 4.61
C HIS A 419 -12.66 35.63 5.50
N LEU A 420 -11.55 35.11 5.05
CA LEU A 420 -10.26 35.16 5.75
C LEU A 420 -9.30 36.00 4.91
N ASP A 421 -8.65 36.97 5.54
CA ASP A 421 -7.57 37.73 4.93
C ASP A 421 -6.28 36.90 4.90
N LYS A 422 -5.31 37.32 4.09
CA LYS A 422 -4.01 36.66 4.01
C LYS A 422 -3.36 36.57 5.41
N GLY A 423 -2.93 35.38 5.79
CA GLY A 423 -2.31 35.07 7.09
C GLY A 423 -3.29 34.92 8.23
N GLU A 424 -4.59 35.09 7.99
CA GLU A 424 -5.62 34.97 9.03
C GLU A 424 -5.97 33.52 9.27
N MET A 425 -6.28 33.20 10.53
CA MET A 425 -6.73 31.92 11.00
C MET A 425 -7.87 32.08 11.99
N THR A 426 -8.88 31.22 11.91
CA THR A 426 -10.04 31.27 12.82
C THR A 426 -10.47 29.87 13.22
N THR A 427 -11.11 29.77 14.38
CA THR A 427 -11.69 28.52 14.91
C THR A 427 -13.20 28.64 14.97
N VAL A 428 -13.88 27.71 14.33
CA VAL A 428 -15.35 27.58 14.35
C VAL A 428 -15.70 26.42 15.25
N ARG A 429 -16.65 26.66 16.18
CA ARG A 429 -17.14 25.66 17.14
C ARG A 429 -18.57 25.32 16.84
N TYR A 430 -18.88 24.04 16.87
CA TYR A 430 -20.25 23.56 16.74
C TYR A 430 -20.68 22.86 18.02
N ASP A 431 -21.63 23.49 18.76
CA ASP A 431 -22.23 22.84 19.92
C ASP A 431 -23.05 21.63 19.47
N TYR A 432 -22.76 20.46 20.04
CA TYR A 432 -23.56 19.27 19.81
C TYR A 432 -24.96 19.49 20.36
N LYS A 433 -25.97 19.25 19.54
CA LYS A 433 -27.38 19.31 19.92
C LYS A 433 -27.95 17.92 20.11
N ALA A 434 -28.84 17.77 21.09
CA ALA A 434 -29.41 16.47 21.43
C ALA A 434 -30.22 15.79 20.30
N ASP A 435 -30.57 16.54 19.26
CA ASP A 435 -31.28 16.06 18.09
C ASP A 435 -30.33 15.77 16.91
N TYR A 436 -29.02 15.91 17.10
CA TYR A 436 -28.03 15.55 16.08
C TYR A 436 -27.87 14.02 16.03
N PRO A 437 -27.66 13.46 14.84
CA PRO A 437 -27.37 12.03 14.69
C PRO A 437 -25.97 11.71 15.24
N ASP A 438 -25.73 10.41 15.48
CA ASP A 438 -24.45 9.90 16.01
C ASP A 438 -23.26 10.15 15.08
N ALA A 439 -23.50 10.31 13.78
CA ALA A 439 -22.48 10.63 12.79
C ALA A 439 -22.78 11.97 12.10
N LEU A 440 -21.78 12.83 12.06
CA LEU A 440 -21.83 14.14 11.42
C LEU A 440 -20.77 14.21 10.31
N VAL A 441 -21.10 14.87 9.21
CA VAL A 441 -20.15 15.15 8.12
C VAL A 441 -19.94 16.65 8.04
N LEU A 442 -18.69 17.06 8.12
CA LEU A 442 -18.26 18.44 7.99
C LEU A 442 -17.60 18.64 6.64
N ASP A 443 -18.19 19.47 5.80
CA ASP A 443 -17.64 19.87 4.51
C ASP A 443 -17.15 21.32 4.57
N VAL A 444 -15.93 21.56 4.07
CA VAL A 444 -15.36 22.90 3.95
C VAL A 444 -14.94 23.13 2.51
N LEU A 445 -15.50 24.15 1.89
CA LEU A 445 -15.15 24.57 0.55
C LEU A 445 -14.38 25.88 0.63
N TYR A 446 -13.17 25.91 0.14
CA TYR A 446 -12.36 27.11 0.00
C TYR A 446 -12.41 27.65 -1.40
N PHE A 447 -12.63 28.95 -1.53
CA PHE A 447 -12.60 29.68 -2.78
C PHE A 447 -11.50 30.76 -2.69
N GLY A 448 -10.41 30.55 -3.41
CA GLY A 448 -9.35 31.52 -3.61
C GLY A 448 -9.43 32.18 -4.99
N ASP A 449 -8.38 32.88 -5.42
CA ASP A 449 -8.32 33.71 -6.62
C ASP A 449 -8.69 33.01 -7.93
N SER A 450 -8.60 31.69 -8.03
CA SER A 450 -8.93 30.93 -9.24
C SER A 450 -9.33 29.48 -8.97
N GLU A 451 -9.30 29.03 -7.74
CA GLU A 451 -9.45 27.61 -7.39
C GLU A 451 -10.46 27.40 -6.27
N CYS A 452 -11.11 26.25 -6.31
CA CYS A 452 -12.00 25.76 -5.27
C CYS A 452 -11.45 24.43 -4.73
N HIS A 453 -11.28 24.35 -3.42
CA HIS A 453 -10.84 23.13 -2.74
C HIS A 453 -11.90 22.68 -1.74
N THR A 454 -12.13 21.38 -1.68
CA THR A 454 -13.11 20.79 -0.75
C THR A 454 -12.39 19.85 0.20
N TYR A 455 -12.68 19.98 1.48
CA TYR A 455 -12.27 19.07 2.53
C TYR A 455 -13.51 18.51 3.21
N SER A 456 -13.49 17.22 3.54
CA SER A 456 -14.61 16.54 4.19
C SER A 456 -14.08 15.71 5.37
N HIS A 457 -14.81 15.73 6.48
CA HIS A 457 -14.51 14.95 7.69
C HIS A 457 -15.80 14.34 8.25
N THR A 458 -15.72 13.11 8.77
CA THR A 458 -16.86 12.38 9.37
C THR A 458 -16.53 11.97 10.77
#